data_9d71f0ac00b87c3a435e5152bd8dc5a1
#
_entry.id   9d71f0ac00b87c3a435e5152bd8dc5a1
#
_cell.length_a   1.000
_cell.length_b   1.000
_cell.length_c   1.000
_cell.angle_alpha   90.00
_cell.angle_beta   90.00
_cell.angle_gamma   90.00
#
_symmetry.space_group_name_H-M   'P 1'
#
loop_
_entity.id
_entity.type
_entity.pdbx_description
1 polymer ?
#
loop_
_entity_poly.entity_id
_entity_poly.type
_entity_poly.pdbx_seq_one_letter_code
_entity_poly.pdbx_strand_id
1 'polypeptide(L)'
;MLNRVLVTFFALFVSTQIFCQEINYPDSFDQPMKLFPEAMGDFHFAISSSSEEAQQYFNQGFQLMYAFAKDDAARSFQASHFADPSCAICWWGEAWAWGSYLNGAMTTAQAPRAYFALQEALKRLDNASEKEVDMIEALRVRYIEDFKPENRREQDQSYADAMSDLARKYPNDL
;
A
#
# COMPACT_ATOMS: atom_id res chain seq x y z
N MET A 1 -13.77 -1.65 70.32
CA MET A 1 -12.53 -1.45 69.56
C MET A 1 -12.76 -2.08 68.20
N LEU A 2 -13.00 -1.24 67.17
CA LEU A 2 -13.36 -1.71 65.85
C LEU A 2 -12.13 -1.48 64.91
N ASN A 3 -11.43 -2.58 64.58
CA ASN A 3 -10.29 -2.53 63.66
C ASN A 3 -10.80 -2.29 62.20
N ARG A 4 -10.52 -1.13 61.67
CA ARG A 4 -10.70 -0.86 60.23
C ARG A 4 -9.47 -1.36 59.46
N VAL A 5 -9.65 -2.41 58.67
CA VAL A 5 -8.64 -2.88 57.70
C VAL A 5 -8.78 -2.01 56.45
N LEU A 6 -7.74 -1.22 56.17
CA LEU A 6 -7.63 -0.41 54.97
C LEU A 6 -7.07 -1.29 53.84
N VAL A 7 -7.92 -1.66 52.88
CA VAL A 7 -7.49 -2.39 51.66
C VAL A 7 -7.11 -1.36 50.62
N THR A 8 -5.80 -1.23 50.38
CA THR A 8 -5.27 -0.35 49.35
C THR A 8 -5.26 -1.11 48.01
N PHE A 9 -6.16 -0.73 47.12
CA PHE A 9 -6.14 -1.22 45.71
C PHE A 9 -5.01 -0.54 44.96
N PHE A 10 -3.97 -1.28 44.60
CA PHE A 10 -2.94 -0.87 43.68
C PHE A 10 -3.45 -1.16 42.26
N ALA A 11 -3.91 -0.14 41.52
CA ALA A 11 -4.24 -0.26 40.14
C ALA A 11 -2.92 -0.26 39.32
N LEU A 12 -2.54 -1.41 38.77
CA LEU A 12 -1.48 -1.50 37.78
C LEU A 12 -1.99 -0.88 36.46
N PHE A 13 -1.54 0.33 36.18
CA PHE A 13 -1.64 0.90 34.82
C PHE A 13 -0.61 0.20 33.93
N VAL A 14 -1.05 -0.79 33.16
CA VAL A 14 -0.28 -1.32 32.03
C VAL A 14 -0.42 -0.32 30.89
N SER A 15 0.54 0.58 30.75
CA SER A 15 0.65 1.43 29.56
C SER A 15 1.10 0.54 28.39
N THR A 16 0.16 0.14 27.54
CA THR A 16 0.47 -0.39 26.23
C THR A 16 1.10 0.74 25.40
N GLN A 17 2.42 0.71 25.30
CA GLN A 17 3.11 1.54 24.30
C GLN A 17 2.78 0.97 22.93
N ILE A 18 1.91 1.67 22.21
CA ILE A 18 1.72 1.45 20.77
C ILE A 18 3.02 1.91 20.14
N PHE A 19 3.89 0.97 19.79
CA PHE A 19 5.03 1.24 18.90
C PHE A 19 4.45 1.58 17.53
N CYS A 20 4.25 2.87 17.27
CA CYS A 20 4.07 3.34 15.90
C CYS A 20 5.43 3.19 15.20
N GLN A 21 5.57 2.17 14.38
CA GLN A 21 6.79 2.01 13.59
C GLN A 21 6.83 3.17 12.59
N GLU A 22 7.81 4.06 12.74
CA GLU A 22 8.02 5.17 11.84
C GLU A 22 8.40 4.63 10.47
N ILE A 23 7.57 4.93 9.45
CA ILE A 23 7.82 4.51 8.08
C ILE A 23 8.86 5.44 7.49
N ASN A 24 10.05 4.91 7.26
CA ASN A 24 11.16 5.68 6.70
C ASN A 24 11.14 5.63 5.17
N TYR A 25 10.93 6.77 4.52
CA TYR A 25 10.99 6.94 3.07
C TYR A 25 12.39 7.41 2.62
N PRO A 26 12.78 7.16 1.35
CA PRO A 26 13.99 7.76 0.78
C PRO A 26 13.89 9.30 0.72
N ASP A 27 15.03 10.00 0.80
CA ASP A 27 15.10 11.49 0.78
C ASP A 27 14.42 12.11 -0.46
N SER A 28 14.32 11.35 -1.57
CA SER A 28 13.61 11.77 -2.78
C SER A 28 12.12 12.02 -2.57
N PHE A 29 11.53 11.41 -1.52
CA PHE A 29 10.11 11.59 -1.17
C PHE A 29 9.83 12.92 -0.45
N ASP A 30 10.85 13.62 0.02
CA ASP A 30 10.73 14.98 0.58
C ASP A 30 10.44 16.03 -0.50
N GLN A 31 10.63 15.66 -1.78
CA GLN A 31 10.36 16.54 -2.90
C GLN A 31 9.03 16.19 -3.57
N PRO A 32 8.18 17.17 -3.89
CA PRO A 32 6.94 16.93 -4.60
C PRO A 32 7.17 16.19 -5.92
N MET A 33 6.35 15.17 -6.19
CA MET A 33 6.33 14.53 -7.51
C MET A 33 5.72 15.48 -8.54
N LYS A 34 6.30 15.54 -9.74
CA LYS A 34 5.78 16.33 -10.85
C LYS A 34 5.03 15.41 -11.82
N LEU A 35 3.97 15.95 -12.44
CA LEU A 35 3.32 15.30 -13.56
C LEU A 35 4.14 15.52 -14.83
N PHE A 36 4.19 14.49 -15.69
CA PHE A 36 4.87 14.51 -17.00
C PHE A 36 3.87 14.15 -18.13
N PRO A 37 2.78 14.93 -18.31
CA PRO A 37 1.69 14.56 -19.21
C PRO A 37 2.15 14.35 -20.66
N GLU A 38 3.11 15.11 -21.15
CA GLU A 38 3.61 15.00 -22.51
C GLU A 38 4.48 13.74 -22.75
N ALA A 39 5.01 13.15 -21.68
CA ALA A 39 5.91 11.99 -21.75
C ALA A 39 5.19 10.66 -21.53
N MET A 40 3.97 10.68 -20.98
CA MET A 40 3.26 9.47 -20.50
C MET A 40 2.25 8.91 -21.50
N GLY A 41 1.97 9.56 -22.62
CA GLY A 41 0.99 9.09 -23.60
C GLY A 41 -0.45 9.05 -23.04
N ASP A 42 -1.31 8.28 -23.73
CA ASP A 42 -2.76 8.29 -23.49
C ASP A 42 -3.24 7.15 -22.55
N PHE A 43 -2.35 6.53 -21.80
CA PHE A 43 -2.74 5.45 -20.89
C PHE A 43 -3.69 5.96 -19.81
N HIS A 44 -4.79 5.23 -19.61
CA HIS A 44 -5.78 5.55 -18.60
C HIS A 44 -6.28 4.28 -17.92
N PHE A 45 -6.07 4.20 -16.61
CA PHE A 45 -6.68 3.19 -15.75
C PHE A 45 -7.65 3.91 -14.82
N ALA A 46 -8.95 3.76 -15.07
CA ALA A 46 -9.98 4.43 -14.27
C ALA A 46 -9.94 3.96 -12.81
N ILE A 47 -9.93 4.91 -11.87
CA ILE A 47 -9.93 4.67 -10.43
C ILE A 47 -11.19 5.24 -9.78
N SER A 48 -11.57 4.69 -8.61
CA SER A 48 -12.68 5.18 -7.79
C SER A 48 -12.26 6.43 -7.03
N SER A 49 -12.04 7.53 -7.77
CA SER A 49 -11.74 8.85 -7.23
C SER A 49 -12.45 9.92 -8.05
N SER A 50 -12.93 10.98 -7.38
CA SER A 50 -13.45 12.18 -8.04
C SER A 50 -12.37 13.23 -8.30
N SER A 51 -11.15 13.02 -7.81
CA SER A 51 -10.01 13.92 -8.00
C SER A 51 -9.32 13.63 -9.34
N GLU A 52 -9.37 14.60 -10.26
CA GLU A 52 -8.65 14.51 -11.52
C GLU A 52 -7.13 14.44 -11.30
N GLU A 53 -6.62 15.17 -10.31
CA GLU A 53 -5.21 15.14 -9.94
C GLU A 53 -4.79 13.75 -9.43
N ALA A 54 -5.61 13.10 -8.58
CA ALA A 54 -5.36 11.74 -8.13
C ALA A 54 -5.31 10.76 -9.30
N GLN A 55 -6.25 10.89 -10.25
CA GLN A 55 -6.29 10.06 -11.46
C GLN A 55 -5.03 10.25 -12.32
N GLN A 56 -4.57 11.48 -12.51
CA GLN A 56 -3.38 11.77 -13.32
C GLN A 56 -2.12 11.17 -12.69
N TYR A 57 -1.92 11.37 -11.38
CA TYR A 57 -0.79 10.77 -10.66
C TYR A 57 -0.87 9.24 -10.64
N PHE A 58 -2.06 8.65 -10.51
CA PHE A 58 -2.23 7.21 -10.59
C PHE A 58 -1.80 6.65 -11.95
N ASN A 59 -2.27 7.26 -13.05
CA ASN A 59 -1.88 6.87 -14.40
C ASN A 59 -0.37 6.96 -14.60
N GLN A 60 0.26 8.04 -14.12
CA GLN A 60 1.71 8.21 -14.17
C GLN A 60 2.44 7.12 -13.38
N GLY A 61 2.02 6.86 -12.15
CA GLY A 61 2.61 5.82 -11.32
C GLY A 61 2.53 4.43 -11.97
N PHE A 62 1.37 4.12 -12.57
CA PHE A 62 1.14 2.86 -13.26
C PHE A 62 2.10 2.67 -14.44
N GLN A 63 2.25 3.69 -15.29
CA GLN A 63 3.17 3.65 -16.42
C GLN A 63 4.64 3.56 -15.98
N LEU A 64 5.03 4.29 -14.91
CA LEU A 64 6.37 4.25 -14.35
C LEU A 64 6.73 2.86 -13.80
N MET A 65 5.75 2.09 -13.29
CA MET A 65 5.96 0.69 -12.92
C MET A 65 6.41 -0.16 -14.12
N TYR A 66 5.77 -0.01 -15.26
CA TYR A 66 6.15 -0.72 -16.49
C TYR A 66 7.45 -0.20 -17.10
N ALA A 67 7.82 1.05 -16.82
CA ALA A 67 9.11 1.62 -17.17
C ALA A 67 10.24 1.25 -16.19
N PHE A 68 9.97 0.42 -15.17
CA PHE A 68 10.91 0.02 -14.11
C PHE A 68 11.42 1.17 -13.24
N ALA A 69 10.79 2.36 -13.31
CA ALA A 69 11.09 3.54 -12.49
C ALA A 69 10.30 3.48 -11.17
N LYS A 70 10.56 2.47 -10.35
CA LYS A 70 9.73 2.10 -9.19
C LYS A 70 9.66 3.18 -8.10
N ASP A 71 10.77 3.87 -7.82
CA ASP A 71 10.77 4.93 -6.81
C ASP A 71 9.92 6.11 -7.26
N ASP A 72 9.99 6.50 -8.53
CA ASP A 72 9.13 7.54 -9.08
C ASP A 72 7.67 7.07 -9.23
N ALA A 73 7.43 5.78 -9.48
CA ALA A 73 6.09 5.19 -9.44
C ALA A 73 5.49 5.30 -8.03
N ALA A 74 6.25 4.90 -7.00
CA ALA A 74 5.81 5.02 -5.60
C ALA A 74 5.51 6.47 -5.22
N ARG A 75 6.36 7.44 -5.62
CA ARG A 75 6.12 8.87 -5.42
C ARG A 75 4.87 9.37 -6.15
N SER A 76 4.62 8.88 -7.35
CA SER A 76 3.40 9.24 -8.10
C SER A 76 2.14 8.70 -7.42
N PHE A 77 2.15 7.44 -6.97
CA PHE A 77 1.04 6.88 -6.20
C PHE A 77 0.86 7.59 -4.84
N GLN A 78 1.95 8.00 -4.19
CA GLN A 78 1.90 8.81 -2.98
C GLN A 78 1.23 10.16 -3.27
N ALA A 79 1.60 10.85 -4.34
CA ALA A 79 0.93 12.08 -4.77
C ALA A 79 -0.55 11.85 -5.10
N SER A 80 -0.90 10.70 -5.69
CA SER A 80 -2.28 10.32 -5.97
C SER A 80 -3.12 10.22 -4.69
N HIS A 81 -2.67 9.49 -3.67
CA HIS A 81 -3.44 9.39 -2.42
C HIS A 81 -3.37 10.66 -1.55
N PHE A 82 -2.41 11.57 -1.76
CA PHE A 82 -2.44 12.90 -1.15
C PHE A 82 -3.48 13.80 -1.81
N ALA A 83 -3.68 13.68 -3.13
CA ALA A 83 -4.72 14.40 -3.86
C ALA A 83 -6.14 13.87 -3.55
N ASP A 84 -6.26 12.58 -3.19
CA ASP A 84 -7.49 11.98 -2.66
C ASP A 84 -7.18 10.97 -1.55
N PRO A 85 -7.17 11.40 -0.27
CA PRO A 85 -6.91 10.51 0.86
C PRO A 85 -7.91 9.37 1.05
N SER A 86 -9.09 9.43 0.41
CA SER A 86 -10.13 8.38 0.47
C SER A 86 -9.93 7.28 -0.58
N CYS A 87 -9.07 7.50 -1.56
CA CYS A 87 -8.83 6.61 -2.68
C CYS A 87 -8.07 5.34 -2.26
N ALA A 88 -8.76 4.21 -2.14
CA ALA A 88 -8.16 2.93 -1.73
C ALA A 88 -7.12 2.42 -2.74
N ILE A 89 -7.45 2.48 -4.04
CA ILE A 89 -6.56 1.98 -5.10
C ILE A 89 -5.29 2.83 -5.26
N CYS A 90 -5.33 4.12 -4.88
CA CYS A 90 -4.15 4.98 -4.87
C CYS A 90 -3.11 4.48 -3.86
N TRP A 91 -3.54 4.07 -2.67
CA TRP A 91 -2.71 3.43 -1.66
C TRP A 91 -2.21 2.04 -2.10
N TRP A 92 -3.06 1.27 -2.77
CA TRP A 92 -2.65 0.00 -3.38
C TRP A 92 -1.51 0.19 -4.38
N GLY A 93 -1.57 1.24 -5.19
CA GLY A 93 -0.52 1.56 -6.16
C GLY A 93 0.84 1.77 -5.48
N GLU A 94 0.90 2.52 -4.38
CA GLU A 94 2.14 2.69 -3.61
C GLU A 94 2.61 1.36 -3.03
N ALA A 95 1.71 0.55 -2.43
CA ALA A 95 2.06 -0.77 -1.92
C ALA A 95 2.66 -1.67 -3.01
N TRP A 96 2.04 -1.68 -4.20
CA TRP A 96 2.53 -2.43 -5.35
C TRP A 96 3.92 -1.97 -5.79
N ALA A 97 4.17 -0.65 -5.83
CA ALA A 97 5.45 -0.10 -6.23
C ALA A 97 6.60 -0.49 -5.29
N TRP A 98 6.37 -0.66 -4.00
CA TRP A 98 7.39 -1.13 -3.06
C TRP A 98 7.68 -2.63 -3.16
N GLY A 99 6.82 -3.41 -3.80
CA GLY A 99 6.96 -4.87 -3.91
C GLY A 99 8.06 -5.35 -4.84
N SER A 100 8.23 -6.67 -4.89
CA SER A 100 9.11 -7.32 -5.87
C SER A 100 8.62 -7.09 -7.30
N TYR A 101 9.55 -7.04 -8.23
CA TYR A 101 9.27 -6.95 -9.65
C TYR A 101 10.15 -7.94 -10.43
N LEU A 102 10.04 -7.97 -11.76
CA LEU A 102 10.68 -8.97 -12.61
C LEU A 102 12.20 -9.14 -12.34
N ASN A 103 12.91 -8.02 -12.16
CA ASN A 103 14.37 -7.99 -12.03
C ASN A 103 14.87 -7.75 -10.60
N GLY A 104 14.00 -7.69 -9.62
CA GLY A 104 14.39 -7.37 -8.24
C GLY A 104 13.43 -7.82 -7.17
N ALA A 105 14.00 -8.39 -6.12
CA ALA A 105 13.25 -8.75 -4.92
C ALA A 105 12.97 -7.50 -4.07
N MET A 106 11.84 -7.51 -3.35
CA MET A 106 11.58 -6.55 -2.28
C MET A 106 12.65 -6.68 -1.19
N THR A 107 13.18 -5.56 -0.74
CA THR A 107 14.14 -5.48 0.34
C THR A 107 13.47 -5.36 1.71
N THR A 108 14.22 -5.63 2.78
CA THR A 108 13.75 -5.41 4.17
C THR A 108 13.41 -3.95 4.45
N ALA A 109 14.02 -2.99 3.75
CA ALA A 109 13.70 -1.57 3.89
C ALA A 109 12.39 -1.17 3.18
N GLN A 110 12.02 -1.89 2.11
CA GLN A 110 10.77 -1.65 1.36
C GLN A 110 9.56 -2.32 2.00
N ALA A 111 9.76 -3.44 2.68
CA ALA A 111 8.67 -4.25 3.23
C ALA A 111 7.74 -3.48 4.19
N PRO A 112 8.22 -2.69 5.16
CA PRO A 112 7.35 -1.92 6.04
C PRO A 112 6.51 -0.88 5.26
N ARG A 113 7.07 -0.28 4.20
CA ARG A 113 6.37 0.70 3.35
C ARG A 113 5.24 0.02 2.57
N ALA A 114 5.54 -1.13 1.93
CA ALA A 114 4.55 -1.92 1.20
C ALA A 114 3.41 -2.37 2.12
N TYR A 115 3.74 -2.88 3.30
CA TYR A 115 2.76 -3.31 4.28
C TYR A 115 1.91 -2.15 4.78
N PHE A 116 2.52 -1.01 5.15
CA PHE A 116 1.81 0.18 5.60
C PHE A 116 0.83 0.70 4.54
N ALA A 117 1.29 0.90 3.31
CA ALA A 117 0.44 1.39 2.23
C ALA A 117 -0.72 0.43 1.94
N LEU A 118 -0.48 -0.88 1.98
CA LEU A 118 -1.56 -1.88 1.87
C LEU A 118 -2.57 -1.77 3.02
N GLN A 119 -2.13 -1.59 4.27
CA GLN A 119 -3.05 -1.41 5.41
C GLN A 119 -3.91 -0.15 5.24
N GLU A 120 -3.33 0.92 4.69
CA GLU A 120 -4.08 2.14 4.37
C GLU A 120 -5.11 1.93 3.24
N ALA A 121 -4.80 1.13 2.22
CA ALA A 121 -5.76 0.71 1.20
C ALA A 121 -6.93 -0.08 1.80
N LEU A 122 -6.64 -1.08 2.64
CA LEU A 122 -7.63 -1.93 3.30
C LEU A 122 -8.60 -1.15 4.20
N LYS A 123 -8.17 -0.06 4.83
CA LYS A 123 -9.04 0.81 5.63
C LYS A 123 -10.07 1.60 4.81
N ARG A 124 -9.92 1.65 3.48
CA ARG A 124 -10.69 2.49 2.55
C ARG A 124 -11.52 1.70 1.55
N LEU A 125 -11.68 0.39 1.74
CA LEU A 125 -12.40 -0.49 0.80
C LEU A 125 -13.83 -0.03 0.50
N ASP A 126 -14.50 0.63 1.45
CA ASP A 126 -15.85 1.17 1.25
C ASP A 126 -15.92 2.23 0.13
N ASN A 127 -14.78 2.81 -0.27
CA ASN A 127 -14.68 3.79 -1.34
C ASN A 127 -14.16 3.18 -2.67
N ALA A 128 -13.94 1.87 -2.71
CA ALA A 128 -13.39 1.17 -3.86
C ALA A 128 -14.49 0.49 -4.69
N SER A 129 -14.29 0.37 -5.99
CA SER A 129 -15.08 -0.50 -6.84
C SER A 129 -14.81 -1.99 -6.53
N GLU A 130 -15.72 -2.89 -6.92
CA GLU A 130 -15.55 -4.34 -6.73
C GLU A 130 -14.18 -4.82 -7.28
N LYS A 131 -13.80 -4.35 -8.46
CA LYS A 131 -12.51 -4.70 -9.08
C LYS A 131 -11.32 -4.21 -8.26
N GLU A 132 -11.38 -2.98 -7.75
CA GLU A 132 -10.32 -2.43 -6.91
C GLU A 132 -10.20 -3.18 -5.57
N VAL A 133 -11.34 -3.57 -4.97
CA VAL A 133 -11.36 -4.44 -3.79
C VAL A 133 -10.64 -5.75 -4.08
N ASP A 134 -10.97 -6.42 -5.18
CA ASP A 134 -10.34 -7.67 -5.57
C ASP A 134 -8.81 -7.52 -5.80
N MET A 135 -8.37 -6.40 -6.40
CA MET A 135 -6.95 -6.09 -6.59
C MET A 135 -6.23 -5.87 -5.26
N ILE A 136 -6.85 -5.15 -4.33
CA ILE A 136 -6.29 -4.89 -3.00
C ILE A 136 -6.21 -6.20 -2.20
N GLU A 137 -7.25 -7.02 -2.22
CA GLU A 137 -7.28 -8.32 -1.57
C GLU A 137 -6.27 -9.31 -2.16
N ALA A 138 -6.07 -9.30 -3.49
CA ALA A 138 -5.02 -10.10 -4.12
C ALA A 138 -3.62 -9.68 -3.65
N LEU A 139 -3.38 -8.38 -3.43
CA LEU A 139 -2.10 -7.90 -2.92
C LEU A 139 -1.91 -8.21 -1.42
N ARG A 140 -2.99 -8.35 -0.66
CA ARG A 140 -2.97 -8.60 0.80
C ARG A 140 -2.22 -9.87 1.18
N VAL A 141 -2.28 -10.92 0.36
CA VAL A 141 -1.60 -12.19 0.65
C VAL A 141 -0.08 -12.11 0.43
N ARG A 142 0.42 -11.04 -0.18
CA ARG A 142 1.84 -10.84 -0.49
C ARG A 142 2.62 -10.16 0.62
N TYR A 143 1.99 -9.24 1.36
CA TYR A 143 2.68 -8.40 2.36
C TYR A 143 2.23 -8.74 3.76
N ILE A 144 3.20 -9.11 4.58
CA ILE A 144 3.02 -9.44 6.00
C ILE A 144 3.83 -8.48 6.87
N GLU A 145 3.41 -8.29 8.12
CA GLU A 145 4.05 -7.36 9.06
C GLU A 145 5.51 -7.76 9.36
N ASP A 146 5.77 -9.04 9.61
CA ASP A 146 7.11 -9.59 9.90
C ASP A 146 7.73 -10.20 8.66
N PHE A 147 7.98 -9.38 7.64
CA PHE A 147 8.57 -9.83 6.38
C PHE A 147 10.01 -10.24 6.55
N LYS A 148 10.34 -11.46 6.05
CA LYS A 148 11.69 -12.01 5.98
C LYS A 148 11.99 -12.43 4.54
N PRO A 149 13.00 -11.83 3.88
CA PRO A 149 13.30 -12.12 2.48
C PRO A 149 13.51 -13.61 2.19
N GLU A 150 14.07 -14.37 3.13
CA GLU A 150 14.29 -15.80 3.02
C GLU A 150 13.02 -16.65 2.98
N ASN A 151 11.91 -16.14 3.55
CA ASN A 151 10.64 -16.83 3.65
C ASN A 151 9.60 -16.36 2.61
N ARG A 152 9.95 -15.42 1.74
CA ARG A 152 9.01 -14.75 0.81
C ARG A 152 8.36 -15.68 -0.22
N ARG A 153 8.92 -16.88 -0.45
CA ARG A 153 8.45 -17.78 -1.51
C ARG A 153 6.98 -18.14 -1.37
N GLU A 154 6.51 -18.35 -0.15
CA GLU A 154 5.11 -18.67 0.14
C GLU A 154 4.18 -17.49 -0.20
N GLN A 155 4.56 -16.27 0.20
CA GLN A 155 3.79 -15.07 -0.12
C GLN A 155 3.78 -14.77 -1.63
N ASP A 156 4.92 -14.95 -2.31
CA ASP A 156 5.00 -14.78 -3.76
C ASP A 156 4.11 -15.79 -4.49
N GLN A 157 4.04 -17.06 -4.03
CA GLN A 157 3.16 -18.08 -4.62
C GLN A 157 1.69 -17.73 -4.37
N SER A 158 1.34 -17.39 -3.13
CA SER A 158 -0.04 -16.99 -2.78
C SER A 158 -0.50 -15.78 -3.60
N TYR A 159 0.39 -14.81 -3.83
CA TYR A 159 0.09 -13.68 -4.69
C TYR A 159 -0.07 -14.08 -6.16
N ALA A 160 0.77 -14.95 -6.68
CA ALA A 160 0.63 -15.44 -8.06
C ALA A 160 -0.70 -16.18 -8.28
N ASP A 161 -1.12 -16.98 -7.29
CA ASP A 161 -2.40 -17.69 -7.33
C ASP A 161 -3.58 -16.68 -7.29
N ALA A 162 -3.54 -15.70 -6.38
CA ALA A 162 -4.55 -14.65 -6.28
C ALA A 162 -4.65 -13.80 -7.56
N MET A 163 -3.51 -13.43 -8.17
CA MET A 163 -3.50 -12.72 -9.44
C MET A 163 -4.02 -13.56 -10.60
N SER A 164 -3.82 -14.88 -10.57
CA SER A 164 -4.37 -15.79 -11.57
C SER A 164 -5.91 -15.88 -11.45
N ASP A 165 -6.44 -15.84 -10.23
CA ASP A 165 -7.88 -15.79 -9.99
C ASP A 165 -8.46 -14.44 -10.47
N LEU A 166 -7.79 -13.35 -10.17
CA LEU A 166 -8.16 -12.02 -10.63
C LEU A 166 -8.22 -11.93 -12.16
N ALA A 167 -7.17 -12.41 -12.84
CA ALA A 167 -7.14 -12.44 -14.31
C ALA A 167 -8.28 -13.28 -14.93
N ARG A 168 -8.70 -14.36 -14.25
CA ARG A 168 -9.87 -15.15 -14.69
C ARG A 168 -11.19 -14.39 -14.49
N LYS A 169 -11.30 -13.61 -13.40
CA LYS A 169 -12.49 -12.80 -13.11
C LYS A 169 -12.62 -11.61 -14.07
N TYR A 170 -11.50 -11.03 -14.49
CA TYR A 170 -11.45 -9.84 -15.35
C TYR A 170 -10.63 -10.08 -16.65
N PRO A 171 -11.06 -10.99 -17.53
CA PRO A 171 -10.25 -11.44 -18.67
C PRO A 171 -10.03 -10.39 -19.76
N ASN A 172 -10.79 -9.29 -19.75
CA ASN A 172 -10.70 -8.20 -20.74
C ASN A 172 -9.98 -6.96 -20.20
N ASP A 173 -9.31 -7.11 -19.08
CA ASP A 173 -8.75 -5.99 -18.32
C ASP A 173 -7.24 -5.80 -18.52
N LEU A 174 -6.69 -6.42 -19.56
CA LEU A 174 -5.29 -6.38 -19.98
C LEU A 174 -5.09 -5.45 -21.16
#